data_b8fdbcdda15b25447689c90751670d72
#
_entry.id   b8fdbcdda15b25447689c90751670d72
#
_cell.length_a   1.000
_cell.length_b   1.000
_cell.length_c   1.000
_cell.angle_alpha   90.00
_cell.angle_beta   90.00
_cell.angle_gamma   90.00
#
_symmetry.space_group_name_H-M   'P 1'
#
loop_
_entity.id
_entity.type
_entity.pdbx_description
1 polymer ?
#
loop_
_entity_poly.entity_id
_entity_poly.type
_entity_poly.pdbx_seq_one_letter_code
_entity_poly.pdbx_strand_id
1 'polypeptide(L)'
;MPRNPEKDLREEALRRKQLLEAGLALFSEQGIESVSMNAVALEAGVGPTTLFKYYQTKERLVIAISAMAWKRVWQDVVAQYGRQRLSDATAYELLRFYTDWMIHLYRQQPALLRFSGNYKTFLCRQHTQAQELQEHLEPLRPIRETFHAAYLRAKEDRSIRTDVPEDVLFTVAAIGMLSAAERYAQGIVWAGHTDADYTEELRLMQEML
;
A
#
# COMPACT_ATOMS: atom_id res chain seq x y z
N MET A 1 39.94 -16.27 4.51
CA MET A 1 39.50 -15.80 3.18
C MET A 1 39.08 -14.35 3.29
N PRO A 2 39.48 -13.48 2.39
CA PRO A 2 39.03 -12.08 2.43
C PRO A 2 37.52 -12.04 2.23
N ARG A 3 36.84 -11.24 3.04
CA ARG A 3 35.41 -11.00 3.03
C ARG A 3 35.07 -10.32 1.70
N ASN A 4 34.07 -10.85 0.96
CA ASN A 4 33.66 -10.23 -0.31
C ASN A 4 32.46 -9.28 -0.02
N PRO A 5 32.68 -7.95 -0.04
CA PRO A 5 31.66 -6.98 0.31
C PRO A 5 30.40 -7.06 -0.56
N GLU A 6 30.54 -7.37 -1.85
CA GLU A 6 29.39 -7.50 -2.76
C GLU A 6 28.52 -8.71 -2.44
N LYS A 7 29.16 -9.84 -2.06
CA LYS A 7 28.44 -11.04 -1.64
C LYS A 7 27.69 -10.77 -0.35
N ASP A 8 28.34 -10.12 0.63
CA ASP A 8 27.73 -9.78 1.92
C ASP A 8 26.49 -8.88 1.73
N LEU A 9 26.57 -7.86 0.85
CA LEU A 9 25.45 -6.96 0.52
C LEU A 9 24.27 -7.71 -0.15
N ARG A 10 24.56 -8.61 -1.08
CA ARG A 10 23.51 -9.42 -1.74
C ARG A 10 22.82 -10.35 -0.75
N GLU A 11 23.58 -11.00 0.13
CA GLU A 11 23.00 -11.85 1.17
C GLU A 11 22.16 -11.05 2.17
N GLU A 12 22.61 -9.85 2.55
CA GLU A 12 21.82 -8.96 3.41
C GLU A 12 20.50 -8.54 2.73
N ALA A 13 20.55 -8.12 1.46
CA ALA A 13 19.36 -7.74 0.70
C ALA A 13 18.37 -8.92 0.57
N LEU A 14 18.87 -10.15 0.37
CA LEU A 14 18.04 -11.34 0.31
C LEU A 14 17.36 -11.61 1.65
N ARG A 15 18.10 -11.55 2.78
CA ARG A 15 17.52 -11.76 4.13
C ARG A 15 16.48 -10.70 4.46
N ARG A 16 16.74 -9.43 4.12
CA ARG A 16 15.75 -8.35 4.29
C ARG A 16 14.47 -8.63 3.50
N LYS A 17 14.61 -9.05 2.24
CA LYS A 17 13.46 -9.42 1.40
C LYS A 17 12.68 -10.58 2.01
N GLN A 18 13.33 -11.65 2.45
CA GLN A 18 12.68 -12.80 3.09
C GLN A 18 11.89 -12.38 4.35
N LEU A 19 12.47 -11.54 5.21
CA LEU A 19 11.80 -11.02 6.39
C LEU A 19 10.55 -10.19 6.06
N LEU A 20 10.62 -9.34 5.03
CA LEU A 20 9.49 -8.51 4.62
C LEU A 20 8.36 -9.35 4.00
N GLU A 21 8.69 -10.37 3.20
CA GLU A 21 7.70 -11.29 2.61
C GLU A 21 7.00 -12.13 3.68
N ALA A 22 7.78 -12.74 4.57
CA ALA A 22 7.23 -13.51 5.68
C ALA A 22 6.35 -12.66 6.61
N GLY A 23 6.81 -11.44 6.91
CA GLY A 23 6.03 -10.49 7.70
C GLY A 23 4.73 -10.09 7.01
N LEU A 24 4.76 -9.80 5.71
CA LEU A 24 3.54 -9.47 4.95
C LEU A 24 2.54 -10.63 4.99
N ALA A 25 2.98 -11.86 4.77
CA ALA A 25 2.12 -13.04 4.80
C ALA A 25 1.48 -13.21 6.18
N LEU A 26 2.29 -13.30 7.23
CA LEU A 26 1.79 -13.53 8.60
C LEU A 26 0.87 -12.40 9.09
N PHE A 27 1.25 -11.14 8.86
CA PHE A 27 0.44 -9.98 9.30
C PHE A 27 -0.87 -9.85 8.52
N SER A 28 -0.91 -10.29 7.27
CA SER A 28 -2.14 -10.29 6.46
C SER A 28 -3.14 -11.35 6.92
N GLU A 29 -2.66 -12.50 7.41
CA GLU A 29 -3.48 -13.63 7.82
C GLU A 29 -3.92 -13.54 9.27
N GLN A 30 -2.99 -13.21 10.17
CA GLN A 30 -3.19 -13.30 11.61
C GLN A 30 -3.36 -11.94 12.29
N GLY A 31 -3.14 -10.85 11.56
CA GLY A 31 -3.12 -9.49 12.11
C GLY A 31 -1.77 -9.12 12.72
N ILE A 32 -1.46 -7.81 12.70
CA ILE A 32 -0.15 -7.31 13.11
C ILE A 32 0.09 -7.52 14.62
N GLU A 33 -0.92 -7.31 15.44
CA GLU A 33 -0.75 -7.36 16.90
C GLU A 33 -0.46 -8.79 17.43
N SER A 34 -1.08 -9.81 16.83
CA SER A 34 -0.99 -11.20 17.26
C SER A 34 0.33 -11.89 16.89
N VAL A 35 1.03 -11.41 15.84
CA VAL A 35 2.27 -12.02 15.36
C VAL A 35 3.49 -11.39 16.03
N SER A 36 4.37 -12.21 16.61
CA SER A 36 5.63 -11.74 17.20
C SER A 36 6.74 -11.54 16.17
N MET A 37 7.74 -10.71 16.50
CA MET A 37 8.97 -10.57 15.69
C MET A 37 9.70 -11.91 15.51
N ASN A 38 9.70 -12.75 16.54
CA ASN A 38 10.32 -14.08 16.46
C ASN A 38 9.59 -15.01 15.50
N ALA A 39 8.26 -14.94 15.43
CA ALA A 39 7.49 -15.72 14.46
C ALA A 39 7.84 -15.31 13.01
N VAL A 40 7.98 -14.02 12.77
CA VAL A 40 8.43 -13.52 11.43
C VAL A 40 9.84 -14.02 11.10
N ALA A 41 10.77 -14.00 12.06
CA ALA A 41 12.13 -14.47 11.85
C ALA A 41 12.15 -15.98 11.51
N LEU A 42 11.35 -16.78 12.24
CA LEU A 42 11.23 -18.20 12.01
C LEU A 42 10.66 -18.51 10.62
N GLU A 43 9.58 -17.86 10.24
CA GLU A 43 8.93 -18.03 8.93
C GLU A 43 9.87 -17.64 7.78
N ALA A 44 10.66 -16.58 7.97
CA ALA A 44 11.65 -16.12 6.99
C ALA A 44 12.90 -17.03 6.89
N GLY A 45 13.07 -17.98 7.79
CA GLY A 45 14.32 -18.75 7.90
C GLY A 45 15.54 -17.92 8.29
N VAL A 46 15.31 -16.81 9.02
CA VAL A 46 16.34 -15.85 9.44
C VAL A 46 16.43 -15.84 10.96
N GLY A 47 17.65 -15.84 11.52
CA GLY A 47 17.82 -15.79 12.97
C GLY A 47 17.21 -14.53 13.60
N PRO A 48 16.56 -14.63 14.79
CA PRO A 48 15.94 -13.48 15.47
C PRO A 48 16.91 -12.31 15.68
N THR A 49 18.13 -12.56 16.06
CA THR A 49 19.17 -11.53 16.24
C THR A 49 19.39 -10.70 14.97
N THR A 50 19.32 -11.34 13.79
CA THR A 50 19.46 -10.66 12.49
C THR A 50 18.25 -9.77 12.21
N LEU A 51 17.04 -10.25 12.50
CA LEU A 51 15.83 -9.45 12.36
C LEU A 51 15.88 -8.20 13.24
N PHE A 52 16.21 -8.36 14.54
CA PHE A 52 16.31 -7.23 15.47
C PHE A 52 17.45 -6.26 15.09
N LYS A 53 18.55 -6.76 14.52
CA LYS A 53 19.60 -5.91 13.96
C LYS A 53 19.09 -5.02 12.82
N TYR A 54 18.19 -5.54 11.95
CA TYR A 54 17.69 -4.80 10.80
C TYR A 54 16.56 -3.84 11.12
N TYR A 55 15.62 -4.27 11.93
CA TYR A 55 14.37 -3.51 12.13
C TYR A 55 14.17 -3.01 13.56
N GLN A 56 14.91 -3.53 14.55
CA GLN A 56 14.88 -3.12 15.96
C GLN A 56 13.52 -3.25 16.64
N THR A 57 12.45 -2.70 16.06
CA THR A 57 11.08 -2.73 16.59
C THR A 57 10.10 -3.29 15.56
N LYS A 58 8.93 -3.70 16.06
CA LYS A 58 7.84 -4.21 15.23
C LYS A 58 7.28 -3.11 14.32
N GLU A 59 7.19 -1.88 14.83
CA GLU A 59 6.74 -0.72 14.09
C GLU A 59 7.60 -0.47 12.84
N ARG A 60 8.92 -0.48 12.99
CA ARG A 60 9.87 -0.32 11.87
C ARG A 60 9.76 -1.45 10.85
N LEU A 61 9.59 -2.68 11.31
CA LEU A 61 9.34 -3.82 10.40
C LEU A 61 8.05 -3.61 9.62
N VAL A 62 6.97 -3.24 10.29
CA VAL A 62 5.64 -3.03 9.69
C VAL A 62 5.69 -1.87 8.67
N ILE A 63 6.38 -0.77 8.97
CA ILE A 63 6.60 0.36 8.05
C ILE A 63 7.37 -0.11 6.81
N ALA A 64 8.46 -0.86 6.99
CA ALA A 64 9.26 -1.37 5.90
C ALA A 64 8.48 -2.35 4.99
N ILE A 65 7.63 -3.20 5.58
CA ILE A 65 6.72 -4.09 4.82
C ILE A 65 5.74 -3.26 3.99
N SER A 66 5.13 -2.25 4.57
CA SER A 66 4.21 -1.37 3.87
C SER A 66 4.88 -0.63 2.71
N ALA A 67 6.07 -0.07 2.94
CA ALA A 67 6.85 0.60 1.91
C ALA A 67 7.21 -0.35 0.74
N MET A 68 7.63 -1.58 1.04
CA MET A 68 7.90 -2.61 0.04
C MET A 68 6.65 -2.95 -0.77
N ALA A 69 5.52 -3.18 -0.11
CA ALA A 69 4.28 -3.61 -0.75
C ALA A 69 3.73 -2.53 -1.69
N TRP A 70 3.65 -1.27 -1.24
CA TRP A 70 3.18 -0.16 -2.07
C TRP A 70 4.14 0.20 -3.20
N LYS A 71 5.46 0.03 -2.99
CA LYS A 71 6.44 0.17 -4.07
C LYS A 71 6.19 -0.85 -5.19
N ARG A 72 5.84 -2.10 -4.86
CA ARG A 72 5.47 -3.12 -5.86
C ARG A 72 4.21 -2.73 -6.61
N VAL A 73 3.17 -2.34 -5.88
CA VAL A 73 1.93 -1.86 -6.50
C VAL A 73 2.23 -0.75 -7.52
N TRP A 74 3.04 0.24 -7.15
CA TRP A 74 3.42 1.29 -8.09
C TRP A 74 4.23 0.78 -9.28
N GLN A 75 5.14 -0.16 -9.08
CA GLN A 75 5.90 -0.79 -10.17
C GLN A 75 4.99 -1.53 -11.14
N ASP A 76 4.00 -2.26 -10.64
CA ASP A 76 3.01 -2.97 -11.44
C ASP A 76 2.13 -1.99 -12.24
N VAL A 77 1.71 -0.90 -11.62
CA VAL A 77 1.01 0.21 -12.27
C VAL A 77 1.82 0.77 -13.43
N VAL A 78 3.08 1.11 -13.19
CA VAL A 78 3.96 1.66 -14.23
C VAL A 78 4.25 0.65 -15.34
N ALA A 79 4.41 -0.62 -14.99
CA ALA A 79 4.63 -1.69 -15.96
C ALA A 79 3.43 -1.89 -16.89
N GLN A 80 2.21 -1.81 -16.35
CA GLN A 80 0.98 -2.03 -17.10
C GLN A 80 0.58 -0.82 -17.98
N TYR A 81 0.73 0.40 -17.46
CA TYR A 81 0.21 1.60 -18.12
C TYR A 81 1.28 2.48 -18.79
N GLY A 82 2.53 2.35 -18.35
CA GLY A 82 3.63 3.21 -18.82
C GLY A 82 3.63 4.59 -18.16
N ARG A 83 4.82 5.09 -17.84
CA ARG A 83 4.99 6.40 -17.18
C ARG A 83 4.45 7.56 -18.02
N GLN A 84 4.71 7.56 -19.32
CA GLN A 84 4.29 8.63 -20.23
C GLN A 84 2.77 8.74 -20.29
N ARG A 85 2.07 7.62 -20.41
CA ARG A 85 0.59 7.60 -20.42
C ARG A 85 -0.01 8.15 -19.12
N LEU A 86 0.56 7.80 -17.98
CA LEU A 86 0.12 8.34 -16.70
C LEU A 86 0.40 9.85 -16.59
N SER A 87 1.54 10.31 -17.11
CA SER A 87 1.89 11.74 -17.13
C SER A 87 0.98 12.57 -18.03
N ASP A 88 0.53 12.02 -19.14
CA ASP A 88 -0.29 12.71 -20.14
C ASP A 88 -1.80 12.63 -19.84
N ALA A 89 -2.20 11.73 -18.94
CA ALA A 89 -3.59 11.54 -18.57
C ALA A 89 -4.22 12.79 -17.95
N THR A 90 -5.50 13.01 -18.23
CA THR A 90 -6.32 14.01 -17.52
C THR A 90 -6.53 13.63 -16.06
N ALA A 91 -6.94 14.57 -15.23
CA ALA A 91 -7.22 14.29 -13.83
C ALA A 91 -8.39 13.29 -13.65
N TYR A 92 -9.40 13.35 -14.54
CA TYR A 92 -10.49 12.35 -14.57
C TYR A 92 -9.97 10.95 -14.86
N GLU A 93 -9.14 10.80 -15.91
CA GLU A 93 -8.58 9.51 -16.29
C GLU A 93 -7.70 8.92 -15.19
N LEU A 94 -6.94 9.76 -14.47
CA LEU A 94 -6.14 9.30 -13.33
C LEU A 94 -7.00 8.85 -12.15
N LEU A 95 -8.06 9.60 -11.79
CA LEU A 95 -8.95 9.20 -10.71
C LEU A 95 -9.66 7.88 -11.05
N ARG A 96 -10.18 7.77 -12.28
CA ARG A 96 -10.79 6.53 -12.74
C ARG A 96 -9.80 5.37 -12.72
N PHE A 97 -8.59 5.61 -13.19
CA PHE A 97 -7.51 4.63 -13.16
C PHE A 97 -7.17 4.18 -11.73
N TYR A 98 -7.02 5.11 -10.77
CA TYR A 98 -6.73 4.75 -9.37
C TYR A 98 -7.86 3.96 -8.72
N THR A 99 -9.11 4.30 -9.02
CA THR A 99 -10.27 3.55 -8.51
C THR A 99 -10.38 2.16 -9.14
N ASP A 100 -10.15 2.01 -10.46
CA ASP A 100 -10.05 0.72 -11.15
C ASP A 100 -8.95 -0.15 -10.52
N TRP A 101 -7.80 0.47 -10.18
CA TRP A 101 -6.70 -0.24 -9.53
C TRP A 101 -7.05 -0.73 -8.13
N MET A 102 -7.86 0.01 -7.37
CA MET A 102 -8.35 -0.46 -6.06
C MET A 102 -9.26 -1.69 -6.20
N ILE A 103 -10.12 -1.72 -7.22
CA ILE A 103 -10.94 -2.90 -7.54
C ILE A 103 -10.03 -4.07 -7.96
N HIS A 104 -9.01 -3.82 -8.76
CA HIS A 104 -8.02 -4.84 -9.15
C HIS A 104 -7.29 -5.41 -7.90
N LEU A 105 -6.80 -4.56 -7.00
CA LEU A 105 -6.16 -5.00 -5.75
C LEU A 105 -7.11 -5.83 -4.88
N TYR A 106 -8.38 -5.42 -4.77
CA TYR A 106 -9.38 -6.17 -4.02
C TYR A 106 -9.53 -7.61 -4.55
N ARG A 107 -9.57 -7.78 -5.87
CA ARG A 107 -9.75 -9.08 -6.50
C ARG A 107 -8.48 -9.95 -6.51
N GLN A 108 -7.31 -9.33 -6.73
CA GLN A 108 -6.07 -10.06 -6.97
C GLN A 108 -5.13 -10.12 -5.77
N GLN A 109 -5.21 -9.15 -4.86
CA GLN A 109 -4.29 -9.02 -3.74
C GLN A 109 -5.03 -8.68 -2.41
N PRO A 110 -6.08 -9.44 -2.03
CA PRO A 110 -6.84 -9.14 -0.80
C PRO A 110 -5.98 -9.21 0.47
N ALA A 111 -4.93 -10.04 0.48
CA ALA A 111 -3.96 -10.10 1.58
C ALA A 111 -3.25 -8.76 1.81
N LEU A 112 -2.86 -8.07 0.74
CA LEU A 112 -2.26 -6.74 0.84
C LEU A 112 -3.24 -5.72 1.43
N LEU A 113 -4.51 -5.75 1.01
CA LEU A 113 -5.53 -4.84 1.53
C LEU A 113 -5.85 -5.13 3.00
N ARG A 114 -5.90 -6.41 3.42
CA ARG A 114 -6.02 -6.77 4.86
C ARG A 114 -4.87 -6.21 5.68
N PHE A 115 -3.63 -6.41 5.19
CA PHE A 115 -2.46 -5.82 5.84
C PHE A 115 -2.56 -4.29 5.91
N SER A 116 -2.90 -3.62 4.82
CA SER A 116 -2.98 -2.15 4.74
C SER A 116 -4.00 -1.56 5.72
N GLY A 117 -5.17 -2.17 5.85
CA GLY A 117 -6.18 -1.74 6.83
C GLY A 117 -5.73 -1.94 8.28
N ASN A 118 -5.12 -3.09 8.60
CA ASN A 118 -4.57 -3.38 9.93
C ASN A 118 -3.38 -2.48 10.27
N TYR A 119 -2.55 -2.16 9.29
CA TYR A 119 -1.38 -1.31 9.41
C TYR A 119 -1.72 0.08 9.95
N LYS A 120 -2.72 0.74 9.36
CA LYS A 120 -3.14 2.09 9.78
C LYS A 120 -3.60 2.09 11.24
N THR A 121 -4.43 1.12 11.62
CA THR A 121 -4.92 0.97 12.99
C THR A 121 -3.78 0.71 13.96
N PHE A 122 -2.84 -0.15 13.60
CA PHE A 122 -1.67 -0.47 14.42
C PHE A 122 -0.82 0.78 14.69
N LEU A 123 -0.45 1.53 13.65
CA LEU A 123 0.38 2.74 13.83
C LEU A 123 -0.30 3.84 14.64
N CYS A 124 -1.61 4.05 14.44
CA CYS A 124 -2.37 5.00 15.25
C CYS A 124 -2.33 4.66 16.76
N ARG A 125 -2.37 3.37 17.11
CA ARG A 125 -2.29 2.91 18.51
C ARG A 125 -0.90 3.06 19.10
N GLN A 126 0.15 2.92 18.29
CA GLN A 126 1.54 3.03 18.74
C GLN A 126 2.04 4.48 18.88
N HIS A 127 1.21 5.48 18.54
CA HIS A 127 1.63 6.89 18.53
C HIS A 127 2.90 7.13 17.71
N THR A 128 3.05 6.44 16.60
CA THR A 128 4.22 6.49 15.72
C THR A 128 4.54 7.92 15.30
N GLN A 129 5.81 8.30 15.35
CA GLN A 129 6.23 9.66 15.02
C GLN A 129 6.02 9.96 13.53
N ALA A 130 5.69 11.23 13.23
CA ALA A 130 5.42 11.68 11.85
C ALA A 130 6.58 11.39 10.88
N GLN A 131 7.83 11.42 11.36
CA GLN A 131 9.02 11.14 10.55
C GLN A 131 9.07 9.67 10.09
N GLU A 132 8.69 8.72 10.92
CA GLU A 132 8.64 7.29 10.57
C GLU A 132 7.53 6.99 9.56
N LEU A 133 6.43 7.77 9.62
CA LEU A 133 5.35 7.68 8.64
C LEU A 133 5.76 8.18 7.25
N GLN A 134 6.73 9.09 7.14
CA GLN A 134 7.22 9.56 5.83
C GLN A 134 7.86 8.44 5.01
N GLU A 135 8.60 7.53 5.63
CA GLU A 135 9.19 6.38 4.93
C GLU A 135 8.12 5.49 4.27
N HIS A 136 6.96 5.38 4.91
CA HIS A 136 5.81 4.69 4.33
C HIS A 136 5.20 5.44 3.14
N LEU A 137 5.15 6.77 3.19
CA LEU A 137 4.50 7.58 2.16
C LEU A 137 5.37 7.79 0.91
N GLU A 138 6.69 7.63 1.01
CA GLU A 138 7.62 7.78 -0.12
C GLU A 138 7.25 6.96 -1.36
N PRO A 139 6.88 5.66 -1.27
CA PRO A 139 6.45 4.90 -2.44
C PRO A 139 5.17 5.41 -3.09
N LEU A 140 4.33 6.15 -2.36
CA LEU A 140 3.07 6.71 -2.84
C LEU A 140 3.23 8.13 -3.41
N ARG A 141 4.37 8.79 -3.17
CA ARG A 141 4.66 10.13 -3.66
C ARG A 141 4.46 10.29 -5.17
N PRO A 142 4.91 9.38 -6.06
CA PRO A 142 4.70 9.52 -7.49
C PRO A 142 3.22 9.55 -7.89
N ILE A 143 2.34 8.87 -7.15
CA ILE A 143 0.89 8.89 -7.38
C ILE A 143 0.35 10.30 -7.14
N ARG A 144 0.74 10.91 -6.01
CA ARG A 144 0.33 12.28 -5.65
C ARG A 144 0.87 13.32 -6.62
N GLU A 145 2.15 13.23 -6.99
CA GLU A 145 2.79 14.14 -7.93
C GLU A 145 2.14 14.08 -9.33
N THR A 146 1.84 12.87 -9.80
CA THR A 146 1.17 12.66 -11.10
C THR A 146 -0.25 13.26 -11.08
N PHE A 147 -1.00 13.04 -10.01
CA PHE A 147 -2.34 13.62 -9.85
C PHE A 147 -2.29 15.14 -9.72
N HIS A 148 -1.34 15.68 -8.95
CA HIS A 148 -1.16 17.13 -8.82
C HIS A 148 -0.94 17.81 -10.17
N ALA A 149 -0.03 17.29 -10.99
CA ALA A 149 0.22 17.82 -12.33
C ALA A 149 -1.03 17.79 -13.21
N ALA A 150 -1.82 16.72 -13.15
CA ALA A 150 -3.07 16.61 -13.89
C ALA A 150 -4.16 17.55 -13.34
N TYR A 151 -4.27 17.70 -12.03
CA TYR A 151 -5.20 18.64 -11.39
C TYR A 151 -4.93 20.09 -11.80
N LEU A 152 -3.66 20.49 -11.91
CA LEU A 152 -3.32 21.83 -12.39
C LEU A 152 -3.80 22.04 -13.84
N ARG A 153 -3.66 21.04 -14.72
CA ARG A 153 -4.17 21.09 -16.09
C ARG A 153 -5.70 21.10 -16.17
N ALA A 154 -6.38 20.49 -15.20
CA ALA A 154 -7.83 20.44 -15.15
C ALA A 154 -8.50 21.83 -15.02
N LYS A 155 -7.76 22.87 -14.61
CA LYS A 155 -8.22 24.27 -14.65
C LYS A 155 -8.46 24.76 -16.08
N GLU A 156 -7.77 24.17 -17.06
CA GLU A 156 -7.86 24.50 -18.49
C GLU A 156 -8.72 23.49 -19.25
N ASP A 157 -8.46 22.19 -19.06
CA ASP A 157 -9.16 21.12 -19.80
C ASP A 157 -10.52 20.75 -19.23
N ARG A 158 -10.82 21.20 -18.00
CA ARG A 158 -12.10 20.96 -17.30
C ARG A 158 -12.43 19.48 -17.13
N SER A 159 -11.44 18.62 -17.09
CA SER A 159 -11.63 17.15 -16.93
C SER A 159 -12.25 16.77 -15.60
N ILE A 160 -12.04 17.57 -14.56
CA ILE A 160 -12.70 17.48 -13.26
C ILE A 160 -13.06 18.87 -12.73
N ARG A 161 -13.90 18.90 -11.70
CA ARG A 161 -14.20 20.14 -10.97
C ARG A 161 -12.97 20.64 -10.21
N THR A 162 -12.69 21.94 -10.27
CA THR A 162 -11.55 22.59 -9.58
C THR A 162 -11.99 23.62 -8.54
N ASP A 163 -13.29 23.68 -8.25
CA ASP A 163 -13.88 24.45 -7.15
C ASP A 163 -13.74 23.75 -5.78
N VAL A 164 -13.33 22.47 -5.78
CA VAL A 164 -12.99 21.68 -4.60
C VAL A 164 -11.48 21.57 -4.51
N PRO A 165 -10.86 21.75 -3.34
CA PRO A 165 -9.43 21.58 -3.16
C PRO A 165 -8.93 20.20 -3.61
N GLU A 166 -7.75 20.16 -4.20
CA GLU A 166 -7.13 18.94 -4.75
C GLU A 166 -7.06 17.78 -3.75
N ASP A 167 -6.61 18.08 -2.53
CA ASP A 167 -6.46 17.10 -1.46
C ASP A 167 -7.81 16.49 -1.03
N VAL A 168 -8.89 17.28 -1.06
CA VAL A 168 -10.24 16.81 -0.79
C VAL A 168 -10.71 15.85 -1.88
N LEU A 169 -10.55 16.23 -3.16
CA LEU A 169 -10.92 15.37 -4.29
C LEU A 169 -10.16 14.05 -4.27
N PHE A 170 -8.84 14.12 -4.10
CA PHE A 170 -8.00 12.92 -4.05
C PHE A 170 -8.37 12.02 -2.87
N THR A 171 -8.63 12.62 -1.70
CA THR A 171 -9.01 11.87 -0.49
C THR A 171 -10.35 11.17 -0.68
N VAL A 172 -11.36 11.87 -1.20
CA VAL A 172 -12.68 11.28 -1.41
C VAL A 172 -12.62 10.14 -2.43
N ALA A 173 -11.97 10.37 -3.58
CA ALA A 173 -11.96 9.38 -4.65
C ALA A 173 -10.96 8.23 -4.36
N ALA A 174 -9.66 8.52 -4.28
CA ALA A 174 -8.64 7.47 -4.18
C ALA A 174 -8.59 6.82 -2.79
N ILE A 175 -8.56 7.64 -1.73
CA ILE A 175 -8.46 7.12 -0.36
C ILE A 175 -9.79 6.52 0.11
N GLY A 176 -10.92 7.10 -0.31
CA GLY A 176 -12.24 6.54 -0.02
C GLY A 176 -12.43 5.14 -0.60
N MET A 177 -12.09 4.96 -1.88
CA MET A 177 -12.12 3.65 -2.55
C MET A 177 -11.16 2.65 -1.91
N LEU A 178 -9.92 3.07 -1.59
CA LEU A 178 -8.97 2.21 -0.89
C LEU A 178 -9.52 1.74 0.45
N SER A 179 -10.11 2.65 1.24
CA SER A 179 -10.68 2.31 2.55
C SER A 179 -11.86 1.34 2.44
N ALA A 180 -12.70 1.47 1.41
CA ALA A 180 -13.78 0.52 1.15
C ALA A 180 -13.22 -0.85 0.77
N ALA A 181 -12.26 -0.92 -0.14
CA ALA A 181 -11.61 -2.15 -0.56
C ALA A 181 -10.90 -2.87 0.62
N GLU A 182 -10.22 -2.11 1.50
CA GLU A 182 -9.60 -2.63 2.72
C GLU A 182 -10.64 -3.28 3.66
N ARG A 183 -11.78 -2.62 3.88
CA ARG A 183 -12.87 -3.13 4.73
C ARG A 183 -13.48 -4.40 4.16
N TYR A 184 -13.74 -4.42 2.86
CA TYR A 184 -14.29 -5.61 2.19
C TYR A 184 -13.29 -6.77 2.23
N ALA A 185 -12.00 -6.52 2.00
CA ALA A 185 -10.96 -7.53 2.11
C ALA A 185 -10.79 -8.10 3.53
N GLN A 186 -11.15 -7.33 4.56
CA GLN A 186 -11.16 -7.77 5.97
C GLN A 186 -12.45 -8.51 6.37
N GLY A 187 -13.46 -8.57 5.48
CA GLY A 187 -14.77 -9.11 5.82
C GLY A 187 -15.59 -8.22 6.76
N ILE A 188 -15.22 -6.94 6.94
CA ILE A 188 -15.93 -5.99 7.80
C ILE A 188 -17.06 -5.35 6.99
N VAL A 189 -18.17 -6.05 6.89
CA VAL A 189 -19.34 -5.64 6.12
C VAL A 189 -20.60 -5.57 6.97
N TRP A 190 -21.53 -4.71 6.60
CA TRP A 190 -22.76 -4.50 7.37
C TRP A 190 -23.66 -5.74 7.40
N ALA A 191 -23.74 -6.46 6.29
CA ALA A 191 -24.72 -7.53 6.09
C ALA A 191 -24.27 -8.92 6.58
N GLY A 192 -23.13 -9.07 7.25
CA GLY A 192 -22.67 -10.35 7.79
C GLY A 192 -22.27 -11.42 6.76
N HIS A 193 -22.12 -11.06 5.50
CA HIS A 193 -21.70 -11.95 4.43
C HIS A 193 -20.17 -11.84 4.24
N THR A 194 -19.41 -12.55 5.06
CA THR A 194 -17.94 -12.49 5.05
C THR A 194 -17.29 -13.07 3.79
N ASP A 195 -18.01 -13.91 3.06
CA ASP A 195 -17.49 -14.63 1.87
C ASP A 195 -18.05 -14.07 0.55
N ALA A 196 -18.75 -12.93 0.58
CA ALA A 196 -19.30 -12.31 -0.62
C ALA A 196 -18.22 -11.54 -1.41
N ASP A 197 -18.37 -11.53 -2.73
CA ASP A 197 -17.59 -10.66 -3.62
C ASP A 197 -18.25 -9.27 -3.70
N TYR A 198 -17.57 -8.26 -3.20
CA TYR A 198 -18.02 -6.85 -3.17
C TYR A 198 -17.49 -6.03 -4.36
N THR A 199 -17.14 -6.69 -5.47
CA THR A 199 -16.66 -6.01 -6.67
C THR A 199 -17.71 -5.04 -7.25
N GLU A 200 -18.99 -5.41 -7.22
CA GLU A 200 -20.06 -4.57 -7.76
C GLU A 200 -20.30 -3.31 -6.91
N GLU A 201 -20.21 -3.42 -5.59
CA GLU A 201 -20.30 -2.26 -4.70
C GLU A 201 -19.14 -1.28 -4.93
N LEU A 202 -17.93 -1.80 -5.13
CA LEU A 202 -16.78 -0.96 -5.47
C LEU A 202 -16.95 -0.29 -6.84
N ARG A 203 -17.52 -0.98 -7.83
CA ARG A 203 -17.83 -0.38 -9.14
C ARG A 203 -18.89 0.72 -9.03
N LEU A 204 -19.96 0.46 -8.27
CA LEU A 204 -20.98 1.47 -8.05
C LEU A 204 -20.41 2.70 -7.34
N MET A 205 -19.56 2.51 -6.33
CA MET A 205 -18.85 3.63 -5.70
C MET A 205 -18.01 4.43 -6.71
N GLN A 206 -17.31 3.75 -7.62
CA GLN A 206 -16.53 4.40 -8.67
C GLN A 206 -17.40 5.24 -9.62
N GLU A 207 -18.58 4.74 -9.98
CA GLU A 207 -19.55 5.44 -10.85
C GLU A 207 -20.17 6.68 -10.19
N MET A 208 -20.21 6.73 -8.86
CA MET A 208 -20.73 7.84 -8.09
C MET A 208 -19.70 8.96 -7.85
N LEU A 209 -18.42 8.72 -8.11
CA LEU A 209 -17.31 9.67 -7.93
C LEU A 209 -17.09 10.50 -9.19
#